data_e7ed8f8cb4923b3357540b9108561542
#
_entry.id   e7ed8f8cb4923b3357540b9108561542
#
_cell.length_a   1.000
_cell.length_b   1.000
_cell.length_c   1.000
_cell.angle_alpha   90.00
_cell.angle_beta   90.00
_cell.angle_gamma   90.00
#
_symmetry.space_group_name_H-M   'P 1'
#
loop_
_entity.id
_entity.type
_entity.pdbx_description
1 polymer ?
#
loop_
_entity_poly.entity_id
_entity_poly.type
_entity_poly.pdbx_seq_one_letter_code
_entity_poly.pdbx_strand_id
1 'polypeptide(L)'
;HWVWYIIFMSFGTCGTYIYSSFSVTMYLDCGEWYLNKTGKDMRTIAIGLASPPMKIGMALGGTIGLYLLGATGYVAGFTPDEAWVKSFMFICWIVPAIIYFAAAAIMAFFYKITDAEAARCAQENAAKLQQK
;
A
#
# COMPACT_ATOMS: atom_id res chain seq x y z
N HIS A 1 -13.59 15.30 -22.17
CA HIS A 1 -13.60 14.34 -21.05
C HIS A 1 -12.20 13.87 -20.63
N TRP A 2 -11.16 14.01 -21.45
CA TRP A 2 -9.79 13.63 -21.13
C TRP A 2 -9.19 14.39 -19.94
N VAL A 3 -9.56 15.66 -19.76
CA VAL A 3 -9.06 16.51 -18.67
C VAL A 3 -9.48 15.92 -17.31
N TRP A 4 -10.70 15.49 -17.16
CA TRP A 4 -11.20 14.87 -15.94
C TRP A 4 -10.46 13.57 -15.62
N TYR A 5 -10.18 12.75 -16.65
CA TYR A 5 -9.39 11.54 -16.50
C TYR A 5 -8.00 11.82 -15.96
N ILE A 6 -7.30 12.82 -16.53
CA ILE A 6 -5.95 13.21 -16.09
C ILE A 6 -5.98 13.71 -14.64
N ILE A 7 -6.98 14.53 -14.27
CA ILE A 7 -7.13 15.04 -12.91
C ILE A 7 -7.32 13.89 -11.91
N PHE A 8 -8.23 12.96 -12.18
CA PHE A 8 -8.47 11.83 -11.30
C PHE A 8 -7.26 10.89 -11.19
N MET A 9 -6.59 10.62 -12.30
CA MET A 9 -5.36 9.82 -12.31
C MET A 9 -4.25 10.49 -11.50
N SER A 10 -4.08 11.80 -11.61
CA SER A 10 -3.09 12.55 -10.84
C SER A 10 -3.38 12.48 -9.34
N PHE A 11 -4.63 12.64 -8.94
CA PHE A 11 -5.05 12.47 -7.53
C PHE A 11 -4.77 11.05 -7.01
N GLY A 12 -5.12 10.03 -7.77
CA GLY A 12 -4.85 8.63 -7.40
C GLY A 12 -3.36 8.36 -7.25
N THR A 13 -2.55 8.88 -8.16
CA THR A 13 -1.09 8.74 -8.10
C THR A 13 -0.50 9.45 -6.89
N CYS A 14 -0.92 10.68 -6.59
CA CYS A 14 -0.51 11.39 -5.38
C CYS A 14 -0.85 10.60 -4.11
N GLY A 15 -2.06 10.05 -4.01
CA GLY A 15 -2.47 9.21 -2.89
C GLY A 15 -1.57 7.98 -2.71
N THR A 16 -1.19 7.34 -3.80
CA THR A 16 -0.28 6.18 -3.78
C THR A 16 1.11 6.54 -3.27
N TYR A 17 1.67 7.67 -3.69
CA TYR A 17 2.97 8.13 -3.22
C TYR A 17 2.95 8.52 -1.72
N ILE A 18 1.90 9.19 -1.27
CA ILE A 18 1.71 9.52 0.15
C ILE A 18 1.67 8.22 0.97
N TYR A 19 0.83 7.26 0.58
CA TYR A 19 0.73 5.97 1.25
C TYR A 19 2.08 5.23 1.29
N SER A 20 2.83 5.21 0.18
CA SER A 20 4.14 4.56 0.12
C SER A 20 5.15 5.16 1.09
N SER A 21 5.16 6.49 1.24
CA SER A 21 6.05 7.19 2.17
C SER A 21 5.70 6.89 3.63
N PHE A 22 4.42 6.90 3.97
CA PHE A 22 3.97 6.56 5.34
C PHE A 22 4.20 5.08 5.69
N SER A 23 4.09 4.18 4.74
CA SER A 23 4.29 2.74 4.99
C SER A 23 5.66 2.43 5.58
N VAL A 24 6.72 3.04 5.06
CA VAL A 24 8.09 2.83 5.56
C VAL A 24 8.22 3.29 7.01
N THR A 25 7.65 4.45 7.34
CA THR A 25 7.64 4.98 8.71
C THR A 25 6.93 4.02 9.66
N MET A 26 5.77 3.49 9.27
CA MET A 26 5.02 2.53 10.10
C MET A 26 5.80 1.23 10.38
N TYR A 27 6.58 0.74 9.41
CA TYR A 27 7.45 -0.42 9.65
C TYR A 27 8.58 -0.10 10.64
N LEU A 28 9.16 1.10 10.55
CA LEU A 28 10.16 1.58 11.51
C LEU A 28 9.58 1.70 12.92
N ASP A 29 8.40 2.29 13.05
CA ASP A 29 7.70 2.46 14.33
C ASP A 29 7.40 1.12 14.99
N CYS A 30 6.96 0.13 14.22
CA CYS A 30 6.80 -1.25 14.70
C CYS A 30 8.12 -1.83 15.19
N GLY A 31 9.22 -1.59 14.47
CA GLY A 31 10.56 -2.03 14.85
C GLY A 31 11.04 -1.38 16.14
N GLU A 32 10.86 -0.07 16.30
CA GLU A 32 11.19 0.67 17.53
C GLU A 32 10.35 0.22 18.73
N TRP A 33 9.05 0.04 18.52
CA TRP A 33 8.16 -0.47 19.57
C TRP A 33 8.58 -1.88 20.01
N TYR A 34 8.90 -2.76 19.06
CA TYR A 34 9.34 -4.13 19.37
C TYR A 34 10.67 -4.14 20.12
N LEU A 35 11.64 -3.32 19.70
CA LEU A 35 12.93 -3.16 20.39
C LEU A 35 12.73 -2.70 21.83
N ASN A 36 11.87 -1.72 22.04
CA ASN A 36 11.58 -1.21 23.39
C ASN A 36 10.98 -2.27 24.30
N LYS A 37 10.05 -3.08 23.77
CA LYS A 37 9.32 -4.12 24.54
C LYS A 37 10.16 -5.37 24.83
N THR A 38 10.98 -5.80 23.87
CA THR A 38 11.67 -7.11 23.94
C THR A 38 13.17 -7.01 24.12
N GLY A 39 13.76 -5.84 23.92
CA GLY A 39 15.21 -5.63 23.89
C GLY A 39 15.93 -6.23 22.67
N LYS A 40 15.20 -6.81 21.71
CA LYS A 40 15.75 -7.39 20.49
C LYS A 40 15.59 -6.44 19.33
N ASP A 41 16.69 -6.09 18.66
CA ASP A 41 16.66 -5.24 17.47
C ASP A 41 16.16 -6.00 16.25
N MET A 42 14.93 -5.71 15.84
CA MET A 42 14.28 -6.29 14.67
C MET A 42 13.94 -5.22 13.60
N ARG A 43 14.49 -4.01 13.72
CA ARG A 43 14.20 -2.89 12.80
C ARG A 43 14.54 -3.23 11.35
N THR A 44 15.69 -3.82 11.11
CA THR A 44 16.11 -4.25 9.76
C THR A 44 15.17 -5.33 9.20
N ILE A 45 14.72 -6.26 10.04
CA ILE A 45 13.80 -7.31 9.63
C ILE A 45 12.40 -6.71 9.34
N ALA A 46 11.93 -5.77 10.16
CA ALA A 46 10.66 -5.08 9.93
C ALA A 46 10.61 -4.40 8.57
N ILE A 47 11.67 -3.67 8.20
CA ILE A 47 11.79 -3.04 6.87
C ILE A 47 11.90 -4.11 5.77
N GLY A 48 12.67 -5.16 5.99
CA GLY A 48 12.84 -6.26 5.03
C GLY A 48 11.53 -6.99 4.73
N LEU A 49 10.64 -7.13 5.72
CA LEU A 49 9.33 -7.73 5.56
C LEU A 49 8.37 -6.92 4.66
N ALA A 50 8.65 -5.65 4.40
CA ALA A 50 7.87 -4.84 3.45
C ALA A 50 8.07 -5.30 1.99
N SER A 51 9.23 -5.83 1.66
CA SER A 51 9.61 -6.16 0.27
C SER A 51 8.86 -7.36 -0.33
N PRO A 52 8.70 -8.52 0.34
CA PRO A 52 8.00 -9.67 -0.22
C PRO A 52 6.53 -9.39 -0.58
N PRO A 53 5.69 -8.80 0.28
CA PRO A 53 4.31 -8.49 -0.06
C PRO A 53 4.21 -7.55 -1.27
N MET A 54 5.10 -6.56 -1.38
CA MET A 54 5.15 -5.64 -2.50
C MET A 54 5.42 -6.37 -3.83
N LYS A 55 6.41 -7.27 -3.86
CA LYS A 55 6.74 -8.05 -5.06
C LYS A 55 5.63 -9.02 -5.45
N ILE A 56 5.02 -9.68 -4.47
CA ILE A 56 3.86 -10.55 -4.69
C ILE A 56 2.69 -9.73 -5.24
N GLY A 57 2.42 -8.57 -4.66
CA GLY A 57 1.36 -7.67 -5.12
C GLY A 57 1.56 -7.21 -6.56
N MET A 58 2.80 -6.87 -6.95
CA MET A 58 3.13 -6.49 -8.32
C MET A 58 2.92 -7.66 -9.30
N ALA A 59 3.37 -8.86 -8.96
CA ALA A 59 3.21 -10.05 -9.80
C ALA A 59 1.72 -10.43 -9.96
N LEU A 60 0.97 -10.48 -8.86
CA LEU A 60 -0.46 -10.77 -8.89
C LEU A 60 -1.27 -9.69 -9.60
N GLY A 61 -0.95 -8.41 -9.37
CA GLY A 61 -1.64 -7.29 -9.98
C GLY A 61 -1.53 -7.29 -11.50
N GLY A 62 -0.34 -7.58 -12.04
CA GLY A 62 -0.14 -7.74 -13.48
C GLY A 62 -0.94 -8.91 -14.06
N THR A 63 -0.88 -10.06 -13.41
CA THR A 63 -1.58 -11.28 -13.86
C THR A 63 -3.10 -11.12 -13.80
N ILE A 64 -3.62 -10.60 -12.69
CA ILE A 64 -5.06 -10.36 -12.49
C ILE A 64 -5.56 -9.32 -13.49
N GLY A 65 -4.80 -8.25 -13.74
CA GLY A 65 -5.14 -7.23 -14.72
C GLY A 65 -5.31 -7.79 -16.13
N LEU A 66 -4.36 -8.63 -16.57
CA LEU A 66 -4.45 -9.31 -17.87
C LEU A 66 -5.61 -10.31 -17.95
N TYR A 67 -5.85 -11.04 -16.87
CA TYR A 67 -6.97 -11.98 -16.81
C TYR A 67 -8.32 -11.26 -16.89
N LEU A 68 -8.48 -10.16 -16.14
CA LEU A 68 -9.68 -9.32 -16.20
C LEU A 68 -9.88 -8.71 -17.58
N LEU A 69 -8.81 -8.26 -18.22
CA LEU A 69 -8.86 -7.76 -19.60
C LEU A 69 -9.34 -8.84 -20.57
N GLY A 70 -8.78 -10.06 -20.48
CA GLY A 70 -9.23 -11.20 -21.27
C GLY A 70 -10.69 -11.56 -21.02
N ALA A 71 -11.15 -11.53 -19.77
CA ALA A 71 -12.54 -11.80 -19.39
C ALA A 71 -13.54 -10.78 -19.96
N THR A 72 -13.10 -9.57 -20.31
CA THR A 72 -13.92 -8.57 -21.01
C THR A 72 -14.07 -8.82 -22.52
N GLY A 73 -13.51 -9.91 -23.04
CA GLY A 73 -13.52 -10.23 -24.47
C GLY A 73 -12.55 -9.41 -25.31
N TYR A 74 -11.54 -8.80 -24.69
CA TYR A 74 -10.52 -8.06 -25.42
C TYR A 74 -9.69 -8.96 -26.31
N VAL A 75 -9.63 -8.63 -27.62
CA VAL A 75 -8.78 -9.28 -28.62
C VAL A 75 -7.98 -8.21 -29.32
N ALA A 76 -6.74 -8.53 -29.71
CA ALA A 76 -5.90 -7.59 -30.45
C ALA A 76 -6.60 -7.14 -31.76
N GLY A 77 -6.75 -5.81 -31.94
CA GLY A 77 -7.50 -5.24 -33.05
C GLY A 77 -8.99 -4.99 -32.78
N PHE A 78 -9.45 -5.30 -31.55
CA PHE A 78 -10.83 -5.00 -31.14
C PHE A 78 -11.05 -3.48 -31.06
N THR A 79 -12.13 -3.00 -31.66
CA THR A 79 -12.57 -1.61 -31.50
C THR A 79 -13.57 -1.55 -30.34
N PRO A 80 -13.16 -0.96 -29.19
CA PRO A 80 -14.01 -0.93 -28.00
C PRO A 80 -15.26 -0.08 -28.25
N ASP A 81 -16.41 -0.62 -27.94
CA ASP A 81 -17.66 0.12 -27.88
C ASP A 81 -17.80 0.88 -26.55
N GLU A 82 -18.75 1.76 -26.46
CA GLU A 82 -18.94 2.59 -25.27
C GLU A 82 -19.31 1.76 -24.03
N ALA A 83 -20.04 0.66 -24.20
CA ALA A 83 -20.45 -0.22 -23.13
C ALA A 83 -19.24 -1.00 -22.57
N TRP A 84 -18.35 -1.47 -23.45
CA TRP A 84 -17.12 -2.14 -23.06
C TRP A 84 -16.19 -1.19 -22.28
N VAL A 85 -16.02 0.04 -22.78
CA VAL A 85 -15.18 1.05 -22.10
C VAL A 85 -15.72 1.34 -20.70
N LYS A 86 -17.02 1.50 -20.52
CA LYS A 86 -17.63 1.70 -19.19
C LYS A 86 -17.37 0.51 -18.25
N SER A 87 -17.56 -0.70 -18.74
CA SER A 87 -17.33 -1.93 -17.93
C SER A 87 -15.86 -2.07 -17.53
N PHE A 88 -14.95 -1.82 -18.47
CA PHE A 88 -13.53 -1.86 -18.21
C PHE A 88 -13.08 -0.80 -17.19
N MET A 89 -13.55 0.43 -17.36
CA MET A 89 -13.31 1.51 -16.41
C MET A 89 -13.82 1.18 -15.02
N PHE A 90 -15.02 0.60 -14.93
CA PHE A 90 -15.58 0.16 -13.65
C PHE A 90 -14.67 -0.86 -12.95
N ILE A 91 -14.20 -1.89 -13.66
CA ILE A 91 -13.28 -2.89 -13.11
C ILE A 91 -11.98 -2.24 -12.66
N CYS A 92 -11.38 -1.38 -13.49
CA CYS A 92 -10.11 -0.73 -13.20
C CYS A 92 -10.15 0.22 -11.99
N TRP A 93 -11.32 0.77 -11.65
CA TRP A 93 -11.45 1.72 -10.54
C TRP A 93 -12.06 1.10 -9.29
N ILE A 94 -13.12 0.32 -9.46
CA ILE A 94 -13.87 -0.22 -8.30
C ILE A 94 -13.11 -1.36 -7.63
N VAL A 95 -12.49 -2.26 -8.38
CA VAL A 95 -11.76 -3.39 -7.79
C VAL A 95 -10.58 -2.90 -6.92
N PRO A 96 -9.68 -2.01 -7.41
CA PRO A 96 -8.65 -1.45 -6.55
C PRO A 96 -9.21 -0.65 -5.37
N ALA A 97 -10.29 0.11 -5.56
CA ALA A 97 -10.91 0.88 -4.48
C ALA A 97 -11.36 -0.03 -3.33
N ILE A 98 -12.03 -1.14 -3.63
CA ILE A 98 -12.46 -2.12 -2.61
C ILE A 98 -11.24 -2.69 -1.86
N ILE A 99 -10.17 -3.03 -2.57
CA ILE A 99 -8.94 -3.55 -1.97
C ILE A 99 -8.29 -2.51 -1.04
N TYR A 100 -8.20 -1.25 -1.47
CA TYR A 100 -7.66 -0.17 -0.64
C TYR A 100 -8.53 0.11 0.59
N PHE A 101 -9.86 0.09 0.46
CA PHE A 101 -10.75 0.24 1.62
C PHE A 101 -10.61 -0.92 2.61
N ALA A 102 -10.50 -2.15 2.12
CA ALA A 102 -10.25 -3.31 2.97
C ALA A 102 -8.91 -3.20 3.70
N ALA A 103 -7.85 -2.80 2.99
CA ALA A 103 -6.54 -2.58 3.58
C ALA A 103 -6.57 -1.46 4.64
N ALA A 104 -7.23 -0.34 4.36
CA ALA A 104 -7.38 0.75 5.31
C ALA A 104 -8.15 0.32 6.57
N ALA A 105 -9.22 -0.47 6.43
CA ALA A 105 -9.96 -1.03 7.55
C ALA A 105 -9.08 -1.95 8.40
N ILE A 106 -8.33 -2.86 7.77
CA ILE A 106 -7.39 -3.74 8.48
C ILE A 106 -6.38 -2.91 9.27
N MET A 107 -5.79 -1.89 8.64
CA MET A 107 -4.84 -1.01 9.32
C MET A 107 -5.48 -0.27 10.50
N ALA A 108 -6.69 0.28 10.34
CA ALA A 108 -7.38 1.00 11.40
C ALA A 108 -7.70 0.12 12.62
N PHE A 109 -8.00 -1.16 12.39
CA PHE A 109 -8.32 -2.10 13.48
C PHE A 109 -7.10 -2.73 14.13
N PHE A 110 -6.05 -3.02 13.38
CA PHE A 110 -4.89 -3.78 13.87
C PHE A 110 -3.70 -2.90 14.24
N TYR A 111 -3.51 -1.75 13.58
CA TYR A 111 -2.42 -0.84 13.91
C TYR A 111 -2.82 0.06 15.08
N LYS A 112 -2.27 -0.23 16.26
CA LYS A 112 -2.60 0.48 17.51
C LYS A 112 -1.48 1.38 18.03
N ILE A 113 -0.35 1.43 17.33
CA ILE A 113 0.78 2.26 17.75
C ILE A 113 0.46 3.72 17.39
N THR A 114 0.40 4.57 18.40
CA THR A 114 0.19 6.02 18.19
C THR A 114 1.53 6.71 17.92
N ASP A 115 1.51 7.83 17.20
CA ASP A 115 2.72 8.63 16.91
C ASP A 115 3.46 9.02 18.20
N ALA A 116 2.72 9.35 19.26
CA ALA A 116 3.28 9.67 20.56
C ALA A 116 3.99 8.47 21.21
N GLU A 117 3.44 7.27 21.05
CA GLU A 117 4.04 6.04 21.58
C GLU A 117 5.28 5.64 20.77
N ALA A 118 5.23 5.75 19.45
CA ALA A 118 6.37 5.51 18.57
C ALA A 118 7.54 6.46 18.89
N ALA A 119 7.26 7.75 19.01
CA ALA A 119 8.26 8.77 19.36
C ALA A 119 8.88 8.50 20.74
N ARG A 120 8.07 8.14 21.74
CA ARG A 120 8.55 7.78 23.07
C ARG A 120 9.47 6.55 23.03
N CYS A 121 9.06 5.49 22.34
CA CYS A 121 9.87 4.28 22.20
C CYS A 121 11.20 4.57 21.52
N ALA A 122 11.21 5.39 20.46
CA ALA A 122 12.44 5.78 19.78
C ALA A 122 13.39 6.58 20.68
N GLN A 123 12.88 7.52 21.49
CA GLN A 123 13.70 8.28 22.44
C GLN A 123 14.27 7.39 23.55
N GLU A 124 13.46 6.51 24.14
CA GLU A 124 13.92 5.57 25.17
C GLU A 124 14.98 4.60 24.63
N ASN A 125 14.83 4.13 23.40
CA ASN A 125 15.80 3.26 22.74
C ASN A 125 17.11 4.00 22.47
N ALA A 126 17.06 5.24 22.00
CA ALA A 126 18.24 6.08 21.78
C ALA A 126 19.00 6.33 23.09
N ALA A 127 18.30 6.63 24.18
CA ALA A 127 18.90 6.82 25.50
C ALA A 127 19.61 5.55 26.01
N LYS A 128 19.02 4.38 25.82
CA LYS A 128 19.63 3.07 26.18
C LYS A 128 20.88 2.75 25.37
N LEU A 129 20.95 3.19 24.10
CA LEU A 129 22.11 2.99 23.25
C LEU A 129 23.29 3.90 23.62
N GLN A 130 23.02 5.11 24.14
CA GLN A 130 24.06 6.03 24.60
C GLN A 130 24.71 5.63 25.95
N GLN A 131 24.04 4.75 26.69
CA GLN A 131 24.52 4.26 28.00
C GLN A 131 25.37 2.99 27.90
N LYS A 132 25.54 2.43 26.70
CA LYS A 132 26.40 1.26 26.43
C LYS A 132 27.71 1.67 25.82
#